data_cb18e4e3500078e8ae7a6adeea821620
#
_entry.id   cb18e4e3500078e8ae7a6adeea821620
#
_cell.length_a   1.000
_cell.length_b   1.000
_cell.length_c   1.000
_cell.angle_alpha   90.00
_cell.angle_beta   90.00
_cell.angle_gamma   90.00
#
_symmetry.space_group_name_H-M   'P 1'
#
loop_
_entity.id
_entity.type
_entity.pdbx_description
1 polymer ?
#
loop_
_entity_poly.entity_id
_entity_poly.type
_entity_poly.pdbx_seq_one_letter_code
_entity_poly.pdbx_strand_id
1 'polypeptide(L)'
;MQLSPAYKTIFKKALEKSSLKPTKQREHIFSLILNKKDHPTADEIFTRSRETMPSISLATVYNCLESLVDSGLIRQVNFERESTRYCPNLKPHAHFLCKDTGTIYDIDLPASLFDTLKKHLPKNFQPEQIDINFNGSIKNTNNHS
;
A
#
# COMPACT_ATOMS: atom_id res chain seq x y z
N MET A 1 -6.65 -15.19 -11.10
CA MET A 1 -5.44 -14.86 -10.34
C MET A 1 -5.63 -15.23 -8.88
N GLN A 2 -4.71 -15.97 -8.34
CA GLN A 2 -4.80 -16.48 -6.98
C GLN A 2 -3.54 -16.17 -6.20
N LEU A 3 -3.67 -16.09 -4.88
CA LEU A 3 -2.52 -15.95 -4.00
C LEU A 3 -1.72 -17.24 -3.99
N SER A 4 -0.39 -17.12 -3.90
CA SER A 4 0.47 -18.28 -3.64
C SER A 4 0.12 -18.88 -2.27
N PRO A 5 0.46 -20.16 -2.03
CA PRO A 5 0.22 -20.78 -0.72
C PRO A 5 0.81 -19.98 0.44
N ALA A 6 2.01 -19.43 0.26
CA ALA A 6 2.66 -18.63 1.29
C ALA A 6 1.84 -17.37 1.61
N TYR A 7 1.40 -16.65 0.59
CA TYR A 7 0.58 -15.46 0.80
C TYR A 7 -0.81 -15.78 1.33
N LYS A 8 -1.39 -16.93 0.97
CA LYS A 8 -2.66 -17.36 1.56
C LYS A 8 -2.54 -17.54 3.07
N THR A 9 -1.45 -18.13 3.52
CA THR A 9 -1.19 -18.31 4.95
C THR A 9 -1.04 -16.97 5.65
N ILE A 10 -0.25 -16.07 5.07
CA ILE A 10 -0.05 -14.71 5.62
C ILE A 10 -1.38 -13.97 5.69
N PHE A 11 -2.17 -14.04 4.62
CA PHE A 11 -3.48 -13.40 4.53
C PHE A 11 -4.43 -13.87 5.64
N LYS A 12 -4.59 -15.19 5.76
CA LYS A 12 -5.49 -15.76 6.77
C LYS A 12 -5.07 -15.39 8.18
N LYS A 13 -3.79 -15.51 8.49
CA LYS A 13 -3.28 -15.21 9.83
C LYS A 13 -3.46 -13.74 10.20
N ALA A 14 -3.20 -12.84 9.25
CA ALA A 14 -3.34 -11.41 9.51
C ALA A 14 -4.80 -11.03 9.79
N LEU A 15 -5.73 -11.58 9.00
CA LEU A 15 -7.16 -11.31 9.21
C LEU A 15 -7.66 -11.90 10.51
N GLU A 16 -7.25 -13.12 10.86
CA GLU A 16 -7.62 -13.75 12.11
C GLU A 16 -7.18 -12.94 13.33
N LYS A 17 -5.97 -12.40 13.29
CA LYS A 17 -5.47 -11.54 14.38
C LYS A 17 -6.30 -10.28 14.55
N SER A 18 -6.94 -9.82 13.51
CA SER A 18 -7.79 -8.62 13.52
C SER A 18 -9.28 -8.97 13.68
N SER A 19 -9.59 -10.23 13.95
CA SER A 19 -10.96 -10.74 14.08
C SER A 19 -11.80 -10.52 12.82
N LEU A 20 -11.15 -10.62 11.66
CA LEU A 20 -11.78 -10.47 10.35
C LEU A 20 -11.80 -11.80 9.60
N LYS A 21 -12.81 -11.98 8.75
CA LYS A 21 -12.94 -13.21 7.97
C LYS A 21 -12.15 -13.13 6.67
N PRO A 22 -11.47 -14.21 6.28
CA PRO A 22 -10.76 -14.27 5.00
C PRO A 22 -11.73 -14.59 3.86
N THR A 23 -12.53 -13.61 3.45
CA THR A 23 -13.49 -13.79 2.36
C THR A 23 -12.80 -13.84 0.99
N LYS A 24 -13.51 -14.39 0.00
CA LYS A 24 -13.02 -14.45 -1.37
C LYS A 24 -12.79 -13.07 -1.94
N GLN A 25 -13.65 -12.11 -1.62
CA GLN A 25 -13.51 -10.73 -2.08
C GLN A 25 -12.25 -10.09 -1.51
N ARG A 26 -12.00 -10.23 -0.21
CA ARG A 26 -10.78 -9.72 0.43
C ARG A 26 -9.53 -10.35 -0.17
N GLU A 27 -9.55 -11.67 -0.38
CA GLU A 27 -8.43 -12.37 -0.98
C GLU A 27 -8.16 -11.87 -2.40
N HIS A 28 -9.21 -11.70 -3.19
CA HIS A 28 -9.08 -11.22 -4.57
C HIS A 28 -8.49 -9.82 -4.64
N ILE A 29 -9.00 -8.89 -3.82
CA ILE A 29 -8.48 -7.52 -3.77
C ILE A 29 -7.00 -7.53 -3.37
N PHE A 30 -6.64 -8.32 -2.37
CA PHE A 30 -5.24 -8.45 -1.96
C PHE A 30 -4.36 -8.98 -3.09
N SER A 31 -4.83 -9.99 -3.82
CA SER A 31 -4.09 -10.54 -4.95
C SER A 31 -3.84 -9.52 -6.06
N LEU A 32 -4.81 -8.66 -6.32
CA LEU A 32 -4.65 -7.60 -7.32
C LEU A 32 -3.55 -6.61 -6.93
N ILE A 33 -3.48 -6.26 -5.65
CA ILE A 33 -2.47 -5.32 -5.16
C ILE A 33 -1.07 -5.95 -5.22
N LEU A 34 -0.96 -7.22 -4.86
CA LEU A 34 0.31 -7.94 -4.89
C LEU A 34 0.82 -8.17 -6.31
N ASN A 35 -0.10 -8.43 -7.24
CA ASN A 35 0.27 -8.82 -8.58
C ASN A 35 0.82 -7.68 -9.41
N LYS A 36 0.27 -6.48 -9.24
CA LYS A 36 0.72 -5.30 -9.96
C LYS A 36 1.08 -4.24 -8.96
N LYS A 37 2.37 -4.06 -8.73
CA LYS A 37 2.89 -3.18 -7.69
C LYS A 37 3.02 -1.75 -8.20
N ASP A 38 1.89 -1.13 -8.52
CA ASP A 38 1.83 0.21 -9.10
C ASP A 38 1.11 1.23 -8.21
N HIS A 39 0.97 0.95 -6.93
CA HIS A 39 0.32 1.84 -5.96
C HIS A 39 -1.08 2.26 -6.43
N PRO A 40 -2.01 1.32 -6.61
CA PRO A 40 -3.31 1.64 -7.18
C PRO A 40 -4.21 2.40 -6.23
N THR A 41 -5.10 3.21 -6.78
CA THR A 41 -6.21 3.82 -6.04
C THR A 41 -7.35 2.82 -5.90
N ALA A 42 -8.32 3.12 -5.02
CA ALA A 42 -9.51 2.29 -4.87
C ALA A 42 -10.29 2.16 -6.18
N ASP A 43 -10.40 3.26 -6.95
CA ASP A 43 -11.10 3.23 -8.23
C ASP A 43 -10.41 2.33 -9.25
N GLU A 44 -9.08 2.36 -9.28
CA GLU A 44 -8.30 1.47 -10.15
C GLU A 44 -8.48 0.01 -9.76
N ILE A 45 -8.46 -0.27 -8.46
CA ILE A 45 -8.70 -1.63 -7.95
C ILE A 45 -10.12 -2.08 -8.30
N PHE A 46 -11.10 -1.21 -8.15
CA PHE A 46 -12.49 -1.51 -8.52
C PHE A 46 -12.59 -1.90 -9.99
N THR A 47 -12.00 -1.12 -10.87
CA THR A 47 -12.01 -1.41 -12.31
C THR A 47 -11.38 -2.77 -12.61
N ARG A 48 -10.25 -3.06 -11.99
CA ARG A 48 -9.55 -4.35 -12.16
C ARG A 48 -10.33 -5.52 -11.60
N SER A 49 -10.96 -5.34 -10.42
CA SER A 49 -11.70 -6.42 -9.77
C SER A 49 -12.94 -6.82 -10.54
N ARG A 50 -13.56 -5.90 -11.28
CA ARG A 50 -14.76 -6.17 -12.05
C ARG A 50 -14.54 -7.14 -13.21
N GLU A 51 -13.32 -7.28 -13.66
CA GLU A 51 -13.00 -8.25 -14.72
C GLU A 51 -13.28 -9.69 -14.26
N THR A 52 -13.02 -9.98 -12.99
CA THR A 52 -13.23 -11.31 -12.40
C THR A 52 -14.51 -11.39 -11.57
N MET A 53 -14.87 -10.29 -10.94
CA MET A 53 -16.07 -10.18 -10.10
C MET A 53 -16.96 -9.05 -10.59
N PRO A 54 -17.72 -9.29 -11.70
CA PRO A 54 -18.51 -8.21 -12.35
C PRO A 54 -19.53 -7.53 -11.46
N SER A 55 -20.02 -8.22 -10.43
CA SER A 55 -21.05 -7.67 -9.53
C SER A 55 -20.47 -7.00 -8.28
N ILE A 56 -19.15 -6.94 -8.13
CA ILE A 56 -18.56 -6.29 -6.96
C ILE A 56 -18.87 -4.79 -6.98
N SER A 57 -19.19 -4.23 -5.82
CA SER A 57 -19.48 -2.80 -5.69
C SER A 57 -18.23 -2.04 -5.23
N LEU A 58 -18.21 -0.74 -5.51
CA LEU A 58 -17.13 0.12 -5.02
C LEU A 58 -17.09 0.13 -3.49
N ALA A 59 -18.26 0.11 -2.84
CA ALA A 59 -18.36 0.03 -1.39
C ALA A 59 -17.67 -1.23 -0.85
N THR A 60 -17.86 -2.37 -1.52
CA THR A 60 -17.21 -3.62 -1.14
C THR A 60 -15.69 -3.52 -1.31
N VAL A 61 -15.23 -2.88 -2.37
CA VAL A 61 -13.79 -2.65 -2.57
C VAL A 61 -13.21 -1.84 -1.42
N TYR A 62 -13.86 -0.74 -1.03
CA TYR A 62 -13.41 0.07 0.11
C TYR A 62 -13.39 -0.73 1.40
N ASN A 63 -14.43 -1.55 1.66
CA ASN A 63 -14.47 -2.41 2.84
C ASN A 63 -13.30 -3.41 2.85
N CYS A 64 -13.01 -4.00 1.70
CA CYS A 64 -11.88 -4.93 1.58
C CYS A 64 -10.55 -4.23 1.86
N LEU A 65 -10.36 -3.05 1.27
CA LEU A 65 -9.14 -2.27 1.46
C LEU A 65 -8.96 -1.87 2.92
N GLU A 66 -10.02 -1.42 3.58
CA GLU A 66 -9.99 -1.08 5.00
C GLU A 66 -9.58 -2.28 5.85
N SER A 67 -10.17 -3.45 5.57
CA SER A 67 -9.81 -4.69 6.26
C SER A 67 -8.34 -5.06 6.07
N LEU A 68 -7.82 -4.90 4.86
CA LEU A 68 -6.43 -5.20 4.57
C LEU A 68 -5.46 -4.23 5.23
N VAL A 69 -5.83 -2.95 5.30
CA VAL A 69 -5.04 -1.94 6.02
C VAL A 69 -5.05 -2.23 7.51
N ASP A 70 -6.23 -2.46 8.08
CA ASP A 70 -6.39 -2.72 9.51
C ASP A 70 -5.65 -3.97 9.97
N SER A 71 -5.57 -4.97 9.11
CA SER A 71 -4.84 -6.21 9.40
C SER A 71 -3.34 -6.11 9.14
N GLY A 72 -2.85 -4.98 8.65
CA GLY A 72 -1.44 -4.76 8.40
C GLY A 72 -0.89 -5.41 7.14
N LEU A 73 -1.77 -5.88 6.24
CA LEU A 73 -1.35 -6.52 5.00
C LEU A 73 -0.94 -5.53 3.92
N ILE A 74 -1.54 -4.35 3.94
CA ILE A 74 -1.19 -3.26 3.02
C ILE A 74 -1.14 -1.95 3.78
N ARG A 75 -0.58 -0.94 3.16
CA ARG A 75 -0.51 0.41 3.70
C ARG A 75 -1.20 1.39 2.78
N GLN A 76 -1.75 2.45 3.36
CA GLN A 76 -2.23 3.59 2.60
C GLN A 76 -1.05 4.50 2.28
N VAL A 77 -1.06 5.05 1.08
CA VAL A 77 -0.07 6.05 0.63
C VAL A 77 -0.85 7.32 0.32
N ASN A 78 -0.62 8.35 1.11
CA ASN A 78 -1.35 9.60 1.00
C ASN A 78 -0.40 10.74 0.66
N PHE A 79 -0.64 11.40 -0.47
CA PHE A 79 0.01 12.64 -0.85
C PHE A 79 -1.04 13.74 -0.85
N GLU A 80 -0.61 14.93 -0.50
CA GLU A 80 -1.52 16.08 -0.48
C GLU A 80 -2.18 16.30 -1.83
N ARG A 81 -3.51 16.42 -1.83
CA ARG A 81 -4.34 16.65 -3.03
C ARG A 81 -4.36 15.50 -4.01
N GLU A 82 -3.94 14.32 -3.58
CA GLU A 82 -3.98 13.11 -4.40
C GLU A 82 -4.93 12.10 -3.78
N SER A 83 -5.49 11.23 -4.63
CA SER A 83 -6.29 10.10 -4.13
C SER A 83 -5.41 9.16 -3.32
N THR A 84 -5.97 8.56 -2.29
CA THR A 84 -5.27 7.54 -1.50
C THR A 84 -4.90 6.37 -2.40
N ARG A 85 -3.67 5.91 -2.27
CA ARG A 85 -3.16 4.73 -2.97
C ARG A 85 -2.81 3.65 -1.96
N TYR A 86 -2.59 2.45 -2.44
CA TYR A 86 -2.37 1.29 -1.57
C TYR A 86 -1.10 0.57 -1.97
N CYS A 87 -0.31 0.19 -0.96
CA CYS A 87 1.02 -0.39 -1.16
C CYS A 87 1.16 -1.67 -0.34
N PRO A 88 1.59 -2.78 -0.96
CA PRO A 88 1.80 -4.03 -0.24
C PRO A 88 3.20 -4.15 0.37
N ASN A 89 4.08 -3.19 0.15
CA ASN A 89 5.46 -3.24 0.62
C ASN A 89 5.51 -2.88 2.11
N LEU A 90 5.77 -3.88 2.95
CA LEU A 90 5.85 -3.69 4.40
C LEU A 90 7.27 -3.46 4.91
N LYS A 91 8.27 -3.51 4.04
CA LYS A 91 9.64 -3.18 4.41
C LYS A 91 9.78 -1.67 4.64
N PRO A 92 10.74 -1.23 5.46
CA PRO A 92 10.97 0.20 5.65
C PRO A 92 11.27 0.88 4.31
N HIS A 93 10.48 1.90 3.97
CA HIS A 93 10.67 2.63 2.73
C HIS A 93 9.96 3.98 2.79
N ALA A 94 10.32 4.85 1.87
CA ALA A 94 9.61 6.09 1.60
C ALA A 94 8.94 5.98 0.24
N HIS A 95 8.14 6.98 -0.09
CA HIS A 95 7.54 7.11 -1.41
C HIS A 95 8.00 8.39 -2.06
N PHE A 96 8.21 8.34 -3.36
CA PHE A 96 8.52 9.52 -4.18
C PHE A 96 7.44 9.66 -5.23
N LEU A 97 6.73 10.78 -5.21
CA LEU A 97 5.75 11.12 -6.24
C LEU A 97 6.42 11.98 -7.31
N CYS A 98 6.50 11.46 -8.52
CA CYS A 98 6.99 12.22 -9.66
C CYS A 98 5.84 13.06 -10.20
N LYS A 99 5.96 14.37 -10.09
CA LYS A 99 4.89 15.30 -10.51
C LYS A 99 4.63 15.27 -12.00
N ASP A 100 5.66 14.97 -12.78
CA ASP A 100 5.55 15.01 -14.25
C ASP A 100 4.76 13.83 -14.79
N THR A 101 4.87 12.66 -14.16
CA THR A 101 4.22 11.44 -14.63
C THR A 101 3.09 10.96 -13.74
N GLY A 102 3.02 11.45 -12.50
CA GLY A 102 2.09 10.93 -11.50
C GLY A 102 2.48 9.57 -10.93
N THR A 103 3.63 9.04 -11.31
CA THR A 103 4.11 7.74 -10.85
C THR A 103 4.67 7.85 -9.44
N ILE A 104 4.38 6.84 -8.61
CA ILE A 104 4.91 6.74 -7.26
C ILE A 104 5.94 5.62 -7.22
N TYR A 105 7.08 5.92 -6.64
CA TYR A 105 8.20 4.99 -6.50
C TYR A 105 8.43 4.66 -5.03
N ASP A 106 8.73 3.40 -4.75
CA ASP A 106 9.22 2.99 -3.42
C ASP A 106 10.71 3.31 -3.33
N ILE A 107 11.11 3.95 -2.24
CA ILE A 107 12.50 4.25 -1.96
C ILE A 107 12.90 3.45 -0.73
N ASP A 108 13.74 2.46 -0.91
CA ASP A 108 14.19 1.61 0.21
C ASP A 108 15.00 2.44 1.21
N LEU A 109 14.67 2.31 2.47
CA LEU A 109 15.37 2.98 3.56
C LEU A 109 15.74 1.97 4.63
N PRO A 110 16.87 2.16 5.31
CA PRO A 110 17.22 1.26 6.41
C PRO A 110 16.31 1.51 7.60
N ALA A 111 15.99 0.44 8.34
CA ALA A 111 15.18 0.55 9.54
C ALA A 111 15.82 1.50 10.57
N SER A 112 17.15 1.57 10.60
CA SER A 112 17.88 2.46 11.50
C SER A 112 17.55 3.93 11.32
N LEU A 113 17.18 4.34 10.10
CA LEU A 113 16.77 5.72 9.85
C LEU A 113 15.47 6.04 10.59
N PHE A 114 14.51 5.13 10.55
CA PHE A 114 13.25 5.30 11.27
C PHE A 114 13.46 5.32 12.77
N ASP A 115 14.37 4.50 13.29
CA ASP A 115 14.73 4.52 14.70
C ASP A 115 15.34 5.87 15.08
N THR A 116 16.19 6.42 14.23
CA THR A 116 16.78 7.75 14.44
C THR A 116 15.72 8.84 14.51
N LEU A 117 14.74 8.79 13.58
CA LEU A 117 13.65 9.75 13.57
C LEU A 117 12.84 9.69 14.86
N LYS A 118 12.55 8.48 15.34
CA LYS A 118 11.80 8.31 16.60
C LYS A 118 12.50 8.93 17.80
N LYS A 119 13.83 8.91 17.81
CA LYS A 119 14.62 9.49 18.92
C LYS A 119 14.44 10.99 19.06
N HIS A 120 14.02 11.66 18.01
CA HIS A 120 13.76 13.11 18.04
C HIS A 120 12.41 13.47 18.64
N LEU A 121 11.55 12.49 18.90
CA LEU A 121 10.26 12.73 19.50
C LEU A 121 10.43 13.07 21.00
N PRO A 122 9.55 13.93 21.54
CA PRO A 122 9.54 14.16 22.97
C PRO A 122 9.29 12.88 23.76
N LYS A 123 9.71 12.88 25.02
CA LYS A 123 9.49 11.76 25.94
C LYS A 123 8.01 11.39 25.98
N ASN A 124 7.70 10.10 25.98
CA ASN A 124 6.35 9.53 26.02
C ASN A 124 5.53 9.68 24.72
N PHE A 125 6.13 10.20 23.66
CA PHE A 125 5.47 10.20 22.36
C PHE A 125 5.72 8.83 21.71
N GLN A 126 4.64 8.13 21.37
CA GLN A 126 4.72 6.80 20.78
C GLN A 126 4.08 6.82 19.41
N PRO A 127 4.88 6.87 18.34
CA PRO A 127 4.32 6.90 16.98
C PRO A 127 3.78 5.53 16.61
N GLU A 128 2.61 5.47 16.01
CA GLU A 128 2.08 4.23 15.46
C GLU A 128 2.65 3.98 14.07
N GLN A 129 2.97 5.04 13.34
CA GLN A 129 3.43 4.96 11.97
C GLN A 129 4.25 6.18 11.60
N ILE A 130 5.23 5.97 10.73
CA ILE A 130 6.03 7.07 10.16
C ILE A 130 5.91 6.94 8.65
N ASP A 131 5.42 8.00 8.00
CA ASP A 131 5.34 8.08 6.55
C ASP A 131 6.31 9.15 6.06
N ILE A 132 7.12 8.80 5.08
CA ILE A 132 8.07 9.72 4.45
C ILE A 132 7.71 9.84 2.99
N ASN A 133 7.34 11.04 2.57
CA ASN A 133 6.91 11.30 1.20
C ASN A 133 7.76 12.39 0.57
N PHE A 134 8.27 12.10 -0.61
CA PHE A 134 8.98 13.06 -1.43
C PHE A 134 8.10 13.47 -2.61
N ASN A 135 8.04 14.73 -2.89
CA ASN A 135 7.38 15.28 -4.08
C ASN A 135 8.41 15.96 -4.94
N GLY A 136 8.44 15.64 -6.21
CA GLY A 136 9.40 16.31 -7.08
C GLY A 136 9.39 15.76 -8.48
N SER A 137 10.49 15.95 -9.17
CA SER A 137 10.68 15.51 -10.54
C SER A 137 11.94 14.70 -10.66
N ILE A 138 11.96 13.82 -11.63
CA ILE A 138 13.15 13.02 -11.91
C ILE A 138 13.84 13.68 -13.11
N LYS A 139 15.09 14.13 -12.90
CA LYS A 139 15.84 14.73 -13.99
C LYS A 139 16.29 13.67 -14.97
N ASN A 140 16.10 13.98 -16.23
CA ASN A 140 16.65 13.15 -17.29
C ASN A 140 18.13 13.48 -17.46
N THR A 141 18.99 12.59 -17.02
CA THR A 141 20.45 12.78 -17.08
C THR A 141 21.07 12.07 -18.26
N ASN A 142 20.29 11.54 -19.15
CA ASN A 142 20.80 10.80 -20.29
C ASN A 142 21.24 11.65 -21.41
N ASN A 143 21.63 12.52 -21.38
CA ASN A 143 21.96 13.25 -22.51
C ASN A 143 23.30 13.71 -22.61
N HIS A 144 23.06 13.04 -22.32
CA HIS A 144 23.76 13.38 -22.17
C HIS A 144 24.23 13.76 -21.98
N SER A 145 24.12 13.69 -21.97
CA SER A 145 24.44 14.17 -21.55
C SER A 145 25.04 14.23 -21.32
#